data_9cb7fed7c9d1612434a50a5054aeba97
#
_entry.id   9cb7fed7c9d1612434a50a5054aeba97
#
_cell.length_a   1.000
_cell.length_b   1.000
_cell.length_c   1.000
_cell.angle_alpha   90.00
_cell.angle_beta   90.00
_cell.angle_gamma   90.00
#
_symmetry.space_group_name_H-M   'P 1'
#
loop_
_entity.id
_entity.type
_entity.pdbx_description
1 polymer ?
#
loop_
_entity_poly.entity_id
_entity_poly.type
_entity_poly.pdbx_seq_one_letter_code
_entity_poly.pdbx_strand_id
1 'polypeptide(L)' 'IPRLPVFTTEDGINEIKKYFGKLKNWKNLEDLIPKNFNKKNNLRRTGQAGIFAGSLELAKEGNISIKQEKLFDKILIKEN' A
#
# COMPACT_ATOMS: atom_id res chain seq x y z
N ILE A 1 -8.90 10.95 -25.20
CA ILE A 1 -9.56 9.81 -24.52
C ILE A 1 -9.33 9.92 -23.03
N PRO A 2 -10.39 10.02 -22.24
CA PRO A 2 -10.20 10.09 -20.80
C PRO A 2 -9.60 8.78 -20.29
N ARG A 3 -8.56 8.90 -19.48
CA ARG A 3 -7.92 7.75 -18.85
C ARG A 3 -8.42 7.63 -17.41
N LEU A 4 -8.69 6.41 -17.00
CA LEU A 4 -8.97 6.16 -15.60
C LEU A 4 -7.70 6.43 -14.77
N PRO A 5 -7.85 7.04 -13.60
CA PRO A 5 -6.69 7.21 -12.72
C PRO A 5 -6.04 5.87 -12.41
N VAL A 6 -4.73 5.83 -12.45
CA VAL A 6 -3.95 4.63 -12.12
C VAL A 6 -3.05 4.95 -10.95
N PHE A 7 -3.06 4.06 -9.96
CA PHE A 7 -2.17 4.15 -8.81
C PHE A 7 -0.98 3.25 -9.08
N THR A 8 0.16 3.87 -9.40
CA THR A 8 1.36 3.12 -9.79
C THR A 8 2.11 2.61 -8.57
N THR A 9 3.10 1.72 -8.82
CA THR A 9 4.01 1.26 -7.76
C THR A 9 4.72 2.44 -7.11
N GLU A 10 5.17 3.41 -7.90
CA GLU A 10 5.83 4.60 -7.38
C GLU A 10 4.89 5.42 -6.49
N ASP A 11 3.63 5.55 -6.89
CA ASP A 11 2.62 6.20 -6.06
C ASP A 11 2.45 5.47 -4.74
N GLY A 12 2.45 4.14 -4.77
CA GLY A 12 2.36 3.32 -3.57
C GLY A 12 3.54 3.53 -2.64
N ILE A 13 4.75 3.57 -3.20
CA ILE A 13 5.96 3.84 -2.42
C ILE A 13 5.85 5.20 -1.73
N ASN A 14 5.45 6.22 -2.47
CA ASN A 14 5.34 7.57 -1.93
C ASN A 14 4.27 7.67 -0.83
N GLU A 15 3.15 6.98 -1.00
CA GLU A 15 2.11 6.95 0.02
C GLU A 15 2.60 6.29 1.31
N ILE A 16 3.29 5.17 1.20
CA ILE A 16 3.82 4.47 2.38
C ILE A 16 4.87 5.35 3.07
N LYS A 17 5.72 6.02 2.30
CA LYS A 17 6.75 6.90 2.87
C LYS A 17 6.16 8.05 3.70
N LYS A 18 4.96 8.50 3.38
CA LYS A 18 4.29 9.54 4.17
C LYS A 18 4.00 9.09 5.60
N TYR A 19 3.91 7.79 5.82
CA TYR A 19 3.65 7.23 7.14
C TYR A 19 4.92 6.86 7.90
N PHE A 20 6.09 7.04 7.30
CA PHE A 20 7.35 6.76 7.99
C PHE A 20 7.45 7.62 9.25
N GLY A 21 7.86 6.98 10.34
CA GLY A 21 7.82 7.58 11.67
C GLY A 21 6.54 7.28 12.43
N LYS A 22 5.47 6.84 11.74
CA LYS A 22 4.19 6.48 12.34
C LYS A 22 3.88 4.99 12.26
N LEU A 23 4.68 4.23 11.51
CA LEU A 23 4.47 2.79 11.33
C LEU A 23 5.28 1.97 12.34
N LYS A 24 5.26 2.38 13.59
CA LYS A 24 6.00 1.68 14.65
C LYS A 24 5.38 0.34 15.01
N ASN A 25 4.07 0.22 14.83
CA ASN A 25 3.33 -1.02 15.06
C ASN A 25 2.73 -1.52 13.74
N TRP A 26 2.37 -2.79 13.72
CA TRP A 26 1.73 -3.40 12.55
C TRP A 26 0.47 -2.65 12.19
N LYS A 27 0.35 -2.27 10.92
CA LYS A 27 -0.79 -1.54 10.39
C LYS A 27 -1.31 -2.23 9.14
N ASN A 28 -2.62 -2.24 8.95
CA ASN A 28 -3.24 -2.82 7.77
C ASN A 28 -2.85 -2.00 6.54
N LEU A 29 -2.32 -2.68 5.54
CA LEU A 29 -1.87 -2.04 4.29
C LEU A 29 -2.99 -1.26 3.61
N GLU A 30 -4.22 -1.76 3.66
CA GLU A 30 -5.36 -1.11 3.04
C GLU A 30 -5.66 0.27 3.63
N ASP A 31 -5.29 0.50 4.88
CA ASP A 31 -5.50 1.80 5.53
C ASP A 31 -4.62 2.90 4.92
N LEU A 32 -3.61 2.52 4.16
CA LEU A 32 -2.71 3.48 3.52
C LEU A 32 -3.17 3.90 2.13
N ILE A 33 -4.22 3.27 1.59
CA ILE A 33 -4.74 3.62 0.28
C ILE A 33 -5.40 5.00 0.36
N PRO A 34 -5.05 5.94 -0.54
CA PRO A 34 -5.68 7.26 -0.53
C PRO A 34 -7.19 7.16 -0.67
N LYS A 35 -7.90 8.07 -0.01
CA LYS A 35 -9.36 8.05 0.02
C LYS A 35 -10.00 8.14 -1.37
N ASN A 36 -9.40 8.89 -2.28
CA ASN A 36 -9.91 9.03 -3.63
C ASN A 36 -9.84 7.72 -4.43
N PHE A 37 -8.99 6.78 -4.04
CA PHE A 37 -8.90 5.45 -4.65
C PHE A 37 -9.72 4.40 -3.92
N ASN A 38 -10.41 4.79 -2.85
CA ASN A 38 -11.18 3.86 -2.02
C ASN A 38 -12.69 3.96 -2.24
N LYS A 39 -13.15 4.87 -3.11
CA LYS A 39 -14.58 5.17 -3.28
C LYS A 39 -15.29 4.28 -4.30
N LYS A 40 -14.60 3.82 -5.33
CA LYS A 40 -15.17 2.99 -6.40
C LYS A 40 -14.38 1.71 -6.54
N ASN A 41 -15.06 0.62 -6.90
CA ASN A 41 -14.43 -0.69 -7.00
C ASN A 41 -13.22 -0.72 -7.94
N ASN A 42 -13.32 -0.05 -9.10
CA ASN A 42 -12.22 -0.02 -10.06
C ASN A 42 -11.00 0.74 -9.53
N LEU A 43 -11.24 1.87 -8.89
CA LEU A 43 -10.17 2.66 -8.28
C LEU A 43 -9.58 1.96 -7.07
N ARG A 44 -10.40 1.23 -6.34
CA ARG A 44 -9.94 0.48 -5.18
C ARG A 44 -8.96 -0.62 -5.59
N ARG A 45 -9.23 -1.31 -6.70
CA ARG A 45 -8.34 -2.35 -7.20
C ARG A 45 -6.97 -1.81 -7.59
N THR A 46 -6.95 -0.69 -8.33
CA THR A 46 -5.68 -0.10 -8.73
C THR A 46 -4.94 0.46 -7.52
N GLY A 47 -5.65 1.02 -6.55
CA GLY A 47 -5.05 1.48 -5.30
C GLY A 47 -4.42 0.34 -4.51
N GLN A 48 -5.13 -0.78 -4.38
CA GLN A 48 -4.61 -1.96 -3.71
C GLN A 48 -3.38 -2.52 -4.41
N ALA A 49 -3.43 -2.63 -5.74
CA ALA A 49 -2.30 -3.16 -6.52
C ALA A 49 -1.06 -2.26 -6.39
N GLY A 50 -1.24 -0.95 -6.50
CA GLY A 50 -0.12 -0.01 -6.39
C GLY A 50 0.47 0.03 -5.00
N ILE A 51 -0.36 0.04 -3.96
CA ILE A 51 0.13 0.07 -2.59
C ILE A 51 0.84 -1.24 -2.23
N PHE A 52 0.31 -2.37 -2.70
CA PHE A 52 0.93 -3.67 -2.48
C PHE A 52 2.29 -3.75 -3.17
N ALA A 53 2.36 -3.36 -4.45
CA ALA A 53 3.61 -3.34 -5.20
C ALA A 53 4.63 -2.41 -4.56
N GLY A 54 4.18 -1.23 -4.10
CA GLY A 54 5.06 -0.29 -3.39
C GLY A 54 5.59 -0.89 -2.09
N SER A 55 4.75 -1.60 -1.36
CA SER A 55 5.18 -2.24 -0.10
C SER A 55 6.23 -3.32 -0.36
N LEU A 56 6.08 -4.10 -1.44
CA LEU A 56 7.07 -5.11 -1.80
C LEU A 56 8.42 -4.50 -2.12
N GLU A 57 8.44 -3.40 -2.86
CA GLU A 57 9.69 -2.70 -3.18
C GLU A 57 10.37 -2.17 -1.91
N LEU A 58 9.61 -1.56 -1.01
CA LEU A 58 10.16 -1.04 0.24
C LEU A 58 10.65 -2.17 1.14
N ALA A 59 9.97 -3.31 1.13
CA ALA A 59 10.41 -4.48 1.89
C ALA A 59 11.71 -5.05 1.33
N LYS A 60 11.85 -5.08 0.00
CA LYS A 60 13.11 -5.50 -0.65
C LYS A 60 14.27 -4.61 -0.25
N GLU A 61 14.03 -3.33 -0.10
CA GLU A 61 15.04 -2.37 0.33
C GLU A 61 15.33 -2.44 1.83
N GLY A 62 14.54 -3.20 2.59
CA GLY A 62 14.73 -3.33 4.02
C GLY A 62 14.09 -2.22 4.85
N ASN A 63 13.28 -1.38 4.24
CA ASN A 63 12.66 -0.24 4.94
C ASN A 63 11.44 -0.62 5.76
N ILE A 64 10.72 -1.66 5.35
CA ILE A 64 9.54 -2.15 6.06
C ILE A 64 9.54 -3.66 6.13
N SER A 65 8.73 -4.18 7.05
CA SER A 65 8.44 -5.61 7.14
C SER A 65 6.98 -5.84 6.75
N ILE A 66 6.72 -6.96 6.09
CA ILE A 66 5.38 -7.35 5.66
C ILE A 66 5.00 -8.64 6.36
N LYS A 67 3.75 -8.72 6.81
CA LYS A 67 3.24 -9.90 7.50
C LYS A 67 1.85 -10.25 6.98
N GLN A 68 1.65 -11.53 6.69
CA GLN A 68 0.34 -12.06 6.33
C GLN A 68 0.21 -13.43 6.99
N GLU A 69 -0.72 -13.57 7.91
CA GLU A 69 -0.84 -14.80 8.71
C GLU A 69 -1.44 -15.95 7.92
N LYS A 70 -2.37 -15.65 7.01
CA LYS A 70 -3.03 -16.65 6.19
C LYS A 70 -3.17 -16.14 4.76
N LEU A 71 -3.24 -17.05 3.80
CA LEU A 71 -3.56 -16.68 2.42
C LEU A 71 -4.88 -15.90 2.37
N PHE A 72 -4.89 -14.81 1.61
CA PHE A 72 -6.04 -13.92 1.43
C PHE A 72 -6.45 -13.16 2.69
N ASP A 73 -5.64 -13.21 3.74
CA ASP A 73 -5.86 -12.43 4.94
C ASP A 73 -5.28 -11.02 4.78
N LYS A 74 -5.52 -10.18 5.78
CA LYS A 74 -4.97 -8.82 5.82
C LYS A 74 -3.47 -8.84 5.68
N ILE A 75 -2.96 -7.88 4.92
CA ILE A 75 -1.53 -7.67 4.85
C ILE A 75 -1.19 -6.56 5.83
N LEU A 76 -0.28 -6.86 6.73
CA LEU A 76 0.17 -5.91 7.74
C LEU A 76 1.58 -5.46 7.42
N ILE A 77 1.85 -4.20 7.63
CA ILE A 77 3.18 -3.63 7.44
C ILE A 77 3.64 -2.91 8.68
N LYS A 78 4.94 -2.84 8.82
CA LYS A 78 5.59 -2.18 9.94
C LYS A 78 6.92 -1.63 9.46
N GLU A 79 7.26 -0.45 9.94
CA GLU A 79 8.55 0.18 9.67
C GLU A 79 9.67 -0.55 10.42
N ASN A 80 10.77 -0.76 9.73
CA ASN A 80 11.96 -1.37 10.36
C ASN A 80 12.79 -0.36 11.15
#